data_0a15d62976f9059bdd206263f8375ac1
#
_entry.id   0a15d62976f9059bdd206263f8375ac1
#
_cell.length_a   1.000
_cell.length_b   1.000
_cell.length_c   1.000
_cell.angle_alpha   90.00
_cell.angle_beta   90.00
_cell.angle_gamma   90.00
#
_symmetry.space_group_name_H-M   'P 1'
#
loop_
_entity.id
_entity.type
_entity.pdbx_description
1 polymer ?
#
loop_
_entity_poly.entity_id
_entity_poly.type
_entity_poly.pdbx_seq_one_letter_code
_entity_poly.pdbx_strand_id
1 'polypeptide(L)'
;MKKTRTADLHHLYHEALPDDVKLTPMIEVDNVHQRLTTDVYEHALTITAWQQIYDQLHPGKFHGEFTEILLGDIQMFREYTGLALRQSCLVWPNSFWFGIPATRGEQGFIGTQCLGSAEIATRPGGTEFELSTPDDYTILGIVLSEEVITRQANFLHTPERVLHMLRNQSALEVKEQHKAALWRFVQQALATFSADPETLQRPAVRKMLGDNLLLAMGMMLEEAQPIITAESISHQGYRRLLARAREYVLENMSEPLTVLDLCNQLH
;
A
#
# COMPACT_ATOMS: atom_id res chain seq x y z
N MET A 1 -31.70 -6.07 -9.55
CA MET A 1 -30.30 -6.34 -9.14
C MET A 1 -29.40 -6.13 -10.36
N LYS A 2 -28.86 -4.93 -10.53
CA LYS A 2 -27.87 -4.62 -11.57
C LYS A 2 -26.48 -4.73 -10.94
N LYS A 3 -25.66 -5.67 -11.42
CA LYS A 3 -24.25 -5.79 -11.08
C LYS A 3 -23.53 -4.54 -11.57
N THR A 4 -22.99 -3.74 -10.66
CA THR A 4 -22.09 -2.66 -10.96
C THR A 4 -20.83 -3.26 -11.58
N ARG A 5 -20.62 -3.03 -12.86
CA ARG A 5 -19.34 -3.31 -13.53
C ARG A 5 -18.32 -2.32 -12.96
N THR A 6 -17.41 -2.80 -12.14
CA THR A 6 -16.12 -2.15 -11.93
C THR A 6 -15.49 -2.05 -13.31
N ALA A 7 -15.28 -0.83 -13.80
CA ALA A 7 -14.63 -0.61 -15.08
C ALA A 7 -13.25 -1.28 -15.00
N ASP A 8 -13.02 -2.19 -15.91
CA ASP A 8 -11.81 -2.98 -16.03
C ASP A 8 -10.65 -2.05 -16.41
N LEU A 9 -9.97 -1.47 -15.43
CA LEU A 9 -8.69 -0.77 -15.64
C LEU A 9 -7.66 -1.68 -16.32
N HIS A 10 -7.82 -2.99 -16.16
CA HIS A 10 -7.03 -4.00 -16.84
C HIS A 10 -7.04 -3.87 -18.35
N HIS A 11 -8.14 -3.42 -18.96
CA HIS A 11 -8.27 -3.32 -20.42
C HIS A 11 -7.57 -2.08 -21.00
N LEU A 12 -7.40 -1.02 -20.20
CA LEU A 12 -6.74 0.21 -20.67
C LEU A 12 -5.22 0.14 -20.63
N TYR A 13 -4.64 -0.81 -19.89
CA TYR A 13 -3.19 -0.89 -19.66
C TYR A 13 -2.50 -2.07 -20.36
N HIS A 14 -3.25 -3.09 -20.80
CA HIS A 14 -2.66 -4.21 -21.54
C HIS A 14 -2.26 -3.85 -22.99
N GLU A 15 -2.74 -2.73 -23.55
CA GLU A 15 -2.36 -2.28 -24.89
C GLU A 15 -1.14 -1.35 -24.94
N ALA A 16 -0.57 -0.95 -23.80
CA ALA A 16 0.45 0.09 -23.73
C ALA A 16 1.87 -0.38 -23.34
N LEU A 17 2.08 -1.67 -23.10
CA LEU A 17 3.45 -2.14 -22.81
C LEU A 17 4.13 -2.58 -24.12
N PRO A 18 5.31 -2.01 -24.45
CA PRO A 18 6.16 -2.56 -25.49
C PRO A 18 6.58 -3.98 -25.08
N ASP A 19 6.56 -4.91 -26.04
CA ASP A 19 6.96 -6.32 -25.84
C ASP A 19 8.43 -6.51 -25.40
N ASP A 20 9.21 -5.43 -25.27
CA ASP A 20 10.64 -5.44 -25.00
C ASP A 20 11.03 -5.07 -23.56
N VAL A 21 10.09 -4.80 -22.65
CA VAL A 21 10.42 -4.47 -21.26
C VAL A 21 10.83 -5.73 -20.53
N LYS A 22 12.13 -6.02 -20.51
CA LYS A 22 12.72 -7.09 -19.71
C LYS A 22 13.00 -6.55 -18.30
N LEU A 23 12.10 -6.86 -17.35
CA LEU A 23 12.43 -6.73 -15.93
C LEU A 23 13.65 -7.62 -15.65
N THR A 24 14.72 -7.03 -15.13
CA THR A 24 15.90 -7.80 -14.75
C THR A 24 15.70 -8.32 -13.32
N PRO A 25 15.32 -9.59 -13.12
CA PRO A 25 15.19 -10.15 -11.78
C PRO A 25 16.57 -10.30 -11.16
N MET A 26 16.79 -9.77 -9.96
CA MET A 26 17.97 -10.09 -9.16
C MET A 26 17.79 -11.42 -8.43
N ILE A 27 16.60 -11.68 -7.88
CA ILE A 27 16.22 -12.92 -7.22
C ILE A 27 14.74 -13.15 -7.49
N GLU A 28 14.40 -14.34 -7.98
CA GLU A 28 13.03 -14.80 -8.15
C GLU A 28 12.97 -16.27 -7.69
N VAL A 29 12.63 -16.46 -6.42
CA VAL A 29 12.36 -17.75 -5.84
C VAL A 29 10.97 -17.67 -5.22
N ASP A 30 10.14 -18.66 -5.40
CA ASP A 30 8.68 -18.74 -5.17
C ASP A 30 8.03 -17.79 -4.14
N ASN A 31 8.79 -17.38 -3.10
CA ASN A 31 8.25 -16.54 -2.02
C ASN A 31 9.10 -15.30 -1.73
N VAL A 32 10.21 -15.06 -2.47
CA VAL A 32 11.12 -13.92 -2.26
C VAL A 32 11.43 -13.29 -3.59
N HIS A 33 11.02 -12.03 -3.76
CA HIS A 33 11.31 -11.28 -4.97
C HIS A 33 12.15 -10.05 -4.64
N GLN A 34 13.18 -9.81 -5.43
CA GLN A 34 14.02 -8.63 -5.34
C GLN A 34 14.21 -8.02 -6.71
N ARG A 35 14.02 -6.72 -6.82
CA ARG A 35 14.09 -5.96 -8.07
C ARG A 35 14.88 -4.66 -7.87
N LEU A 36 15.67 -4.32 -8.87
CA LEU A 36 16.24 -2.99 -9.06
C LEU A 36 15.69 -2.44 -10.38
N THR A 37 15.24 -1.22 -10.38
CA THR A 37 14.65 -0.58 -11.55
C THR A 37 15.23 0.81 -11.76
N THR A 38 15.32 1.22 -13.00
CA THR A 38 15.74 2.57 -13.41
C THR A 38 14.65 3.31 -14.18
N ASP A 39 13.48 2.73 -14.24
CA ASP A 39 12.27 3.27 -14.87
C ASP A 39 11.10 3.20 -13.89
N VAL A 40 10.34 4.28 -13.82
CA VAL A 40 9.22 4.42 -12.87
C VAL A 40 8.05 3.49 -13.21
N TYR A 41 7.80 3.21 -14.49
CA TYR A 41 6.73 2.30 -14.92
C TYR A 41 7.10 0.85 -14.64
N GLU A 42 8.36 0.46 -14.90
CA GLU A 42 8.86 -0.85 -14.48
C GLU A 42 8.76 -1.03 -12.97
N HIS A 43 9.07 0.02 -12.20
CA HIS A 43 9.00 -0.04 -10.74
C HIS A 43 7.57 -0.30 -10.24
N ALA A 44 6.58 0.36 -10.84
CA ALA A 44 5.18 0.15 -10.51
C ALA A 44 4.70 -1.32 -10.74
N LEU A 45 5.38 -2.08 -11.59
CA LEU A 45 5.05 -3.48 -11.89
C LEU A 45 5.78 -4.49 -10.99
N THR A 46 6.62 -4.04 -10.08
CA THR A 46 7.46 -4.95 -9.26
C THR A 46 6.71 -5.65 -8.14
N ILE A 47 5.64 -5.03 -7.61
CA ILE A 47 4.90 -5.56 -6.48
C ILE A 47 3.86 -6.60 -6.92
N THR A 48 3.87 -7.74 -6.24
CA THR A 48 2.99 -8.85 -6.59
C THR A 48 1.53 -8.59 -6.19
N ALA A 49 0.60 -8.92 -7.08
CA ALA A 49 -0.86 -8.87 -6.88
C ALA A 49 -1.45 -7.48 -6.61
N TRP A 50 -0.72 -6.42 -6.90
CA TRP A 50 -1.23 -5.05 -6.86
C TRP A 50 -1.48 -4.54 -8.28
N GLN A 51 -2.29 -3.47 -8.37
CA GLN A 51 -2.39 -2.62 -9.54
C GLN A 51 -1.89 -1.24 -9.14
N GLN A 52 -0.87 -0.73 -9.84
CA GLN A 52 -0.24 0.52 -9.50
C GLN A 52 0.10 1.33 -10.75
N ILE A 53 0.04 2.66 -10.58
CA ILE A 53 0.51 3.64 -11.55
C ILE A 53 1.34 4.64 -10.79
N TYR A 54 2.54 4.92 -11.29
CA TYR A 54 3.47 5.84 -10.68
C TYR A 54 3.73 7.01 -11.62
N ASP A 55 3.55 8.22 -11.10
CA ASP A 55 3.96 9.48 -11.75
C ASP A 55 5.18 10.02 -11.03
N GLN A 56 6.29 10.19 -11.76
CA GLN A 56 7.47 10.85 -11.23
C GLN A 56 7.21 12.36 -11.15
N LEU A 57 7.42 12.96 -9.97
CA LEU A 57 7.11 14.37 -9.72
C LEU A 57 8.32 15.29 -9.91
N HIS A 58 9.54 14.77 -9.71
CA HIS A 58 10.76 15.56 -9.88
C HIS A 58 11.56 15.06 -11.09
N PRO A 59 12.23 15.96 -11.84
CA PRO A 59 13.05 15.56 -12.97
C PRO A 59 14.30 14.82 -12.48
N GLY A 60 14.75 13.83 -13.25
CA GLY A 60 15.96 13.06 -12.93
C GLY A 60 15.90 11.65 -13.43
N LYS A 61 16.98 10.91 -13.20
CA LYS A 61 17.02 9.47 -13.48
C LYS A 61 16.44 8.72 -12.29
N PHE A 62 15.37 8.00 -12.53
CA PHE A 62 14.74 7.18 -11.51
C PHE A 62 15.68 6.04 -11.08
N HIS A 63 15.65 5.71 -9.81
CA HIS A 63 16.21 4.51 -9.22
C HIS A 63 15.26 3.99 -8.15
N GLY A 64 14.88 2.74 -8.25
CA GLY A 64 13.99 2.07 -7.30
C GLY A 64 14.54 0.73 -6.87
N GLU A 65 14.33 0.38 -5.60
CA GLU A 65 14.63 -0.92 -5.03
C GLU A 65 13.34 -1.52 -4.43
N PHE A 66 13.10 -2.75 -4.74
CA PHE A 66 11.96 -3.48 -4.21
C PHE A 66 12.38 -4.86 -3.73
N THR A 67 11.93 -5.22 -2.54
CA THR A 67 12.13 -6.57 -1.97
C THR A 67 10.87 -7.00 -1.26
N GLU A 68 10.32 -8.16 -1.61
CA GLU A 68 9.12 -8.71 -0.96
C GLU A 68 9.28 -10.16 -0.54
N ILE A 69 8.49 -10.54 0.45
CA ILE A 69 8.26 -11.91 0.89
C ILE A 69 6.75 -12.19 0.89
N LEU A 70 6.36 -13.30 0.28
CA LEU A 70 4.99 -13.79 0.20
C LEU A 70 4.82 -15.03 1.10
N LEU A 71 3.87 -14.99 2.03
CA LEU A 71 3.54 -16.09 2.94
C LEU A 71 2.05 -16.46 2.85
N GLY A 72 1.58 -16.77 1.64
CA GLY A 72 0.16 -17.02 1.36
C GLY A 72 -0.66 -15.73 1.55
N ASP A 73 -1.43 -15.67 2.62
CA ASP A 73 -2.32 -14.53 2.95
C ASP A 73 -1.61 -13.34 3.61
N ILE A 74 -0.28 -13.35 3.63
CA ILE A 74 0.58 -12.30 4.17
C ILE A 74 1.60 -11.90 3.12
N GLN A 75 1.69 -10.62 2.84
CA GLN A 75 2.75 -10.00 2.04
C GLN A 75 3.50 -9.00 2.89
N MET A 76 4.83 -9.00 2.83
CA MET A 76 5.67 -7.97 3.42
C MET A 76 6.71 -7.53 2.43
N PHE A 77 6.94 -6.22 2.31
CA PHE A 77 7.91 -5.68 1.37
C PHE A 77 8.59 -4.42 1.89
N ARG A 78 9.73 -4.11 1.29
CA ARG A 78 10.41 -2.83 1.37
C ARG A 78 10.46 -2.24 -0.03
N GLU A 79 10.01 -1.01 -0.16
CA GLU A 79 10.16 -0.20 -1.35
C GLU A 79 11.04 1.01 -1.04
N TYR A 80 12.00 1.28 -1.92
CA TYR A 80 12.79 2.51 -1.95
C TYR A 80 12.61 3.18 -3.30
N THR A 81 12.40 4.49 -3.29
CA THR A 81 12.29 5.34 -4.48
C THR A 81 13.21 6.55 -4.35
N GLY A 82 14.13 6.70 -5.32
CA GLY A 82 15.11 7.79 -5.30
C GLY A 82 14.53 9.15 -5.68
N LEU A 83 13.36 9.20 -6.34
CA LEU A 83 12.69 10.43 -6.73
C LEU A 83 11.24 10.45 -6.20
N ALA A 84 10.74 11.65 -5.98
CA ALA A 84 9.38 11.88 -5.53
C ALA A 84 8.35 11.31 -6.50
N LEU A 85 7.40 10.56 -5.97
CA LEU A 85 6.34 9.89 -6.72
C LEU A 85 4.95 10.27 -6.22
N ARG A 86 4.01 10.27 -7.16
CA ARG A 86 2.60 10.08 -6.88
C ARG A 86 2.22 8.67 -7.34
N GLN A 87 1.69 7.89 -6.44
CA GLN A 87 1.38 6.48 -6.64
C GLN A 87 -0.14 6.29 -6.51
N SER A 88 -0.80 5.84 -7.57
CA SER A 88 -2.18 5.35 -7.51
C SER A 88 -2.14 3.85 -7.32
N CYS A 89 -2.69 3.36 -6.21
CA CYS A 89 -2.54 1.99 -5.76
C CYS A 89 -3.88 1.31 -5.55
N LEU A 90 -3.97 0.04 -5.93
CA LEU A 90 -5.08 -0.85 -5.65
C LEU A 90 -4.53 -2.18 -5.15
N VAL A 91 -4.75 -2.47 -3.86
CA VAL A 91 -4.35 -3.73 -3.22
C VAL A 91 -5.41 -4.79 -3.46
N TRP A 92 -5.03 -6.06 -3.46
CA TRP A 92 -5.97 -7.18 -3.62
C TRP A 92 -7.11 -7.16 -2.60
N PRO A 93 -8.35 -7.56 -2.99
CA PRO A 93 -9.55 -7.45 -2.15
C PRO A 93 -9.50 -8.37 -0.91
N ASN A 94 -10.34 -8.07 0.08
CA ASN A 94 -10.43 -8.81 1.35
C ASN A 94 -9.12 -8.81 2.14
N SER A 95 -8.40 -7.72 2.11
CA SER A 95 -7.15 -7.50 2.82
C SER A 95 -7.09 -6.12 3.45
N PHE A 96 -6.04 -5.89 4.24
CA PHE A 96 -5.66 -4.56 4.72
C PHE A 96 -4.17 -4.36 4.44
N TRP A 97 -3.87 -3.25 3.80
CA TRP A 97 -2.52 -2.77 3.64
C TRP A 97 -2.12 -1.83 4.78
N PHE A 98 -0.88 -1.93 5.19
CA PHE A 98 -0.21 -1.06 6.14
C PHE A 98 1.06 -0.52 5.50
N GLY A 99 1.12 0.80 5.32
CA GLY A 99 2.31 1.52 4.87
C GLY A 99 3.03 2.12 6.06
N ILE A 100 4.25 1.68 6.29
CA ILE A 100 5.05 2.05 7.45
C ILE A 100 6.27 2.82 6.96
N PRO A 101 6.25 4.17 7.01
CA PRO A 101 7.38 4.98 6.59
C PRO A 101 8.56 4.84 7.55
N ALA A 102 9.78 5.10 7.04
CA ALA A 102 10.97 5.19 7.88
C ALA A 102 10.78 6.28 8.96
N THR A 103 11.38 6.07 10.13
CA THR A 103 11.25 7.01 11.26
C THR A 103 12.00 8.31 11.02
N ARG A 104 12.89 8.36 10.04
CA ARG A 104 13.72 9.51 9.68
C ARG A 104 13.60 9.78 8.19
N GLY A 105 13.55 11.05 7.82
CA GLY A 105 13.43 11.50 6.44
C GLY A 105 12.26 12.46 6.25
N GLU A 106 12.01 12.83 5.01
CA GLU A 106 10.86 13.63 4.64
C GLU A 106 9.56 12.83 4.75
N GLN A 107 8.45 13.53 4.92
CA GLN A 107 7.16 12.91 5.17
C GLN A 107 6.46 12.56 3.87
N GLY A 108 5.90 11.35 3.80
CA GLY A 108 4.96 10.97 2.75
C GLY A 108 3.52 11.36 3.10
N PHE A 109 2.62 11.20 2.13
CA PHE A 109 1.20 11.51 2.30
C PHE A 109 0.34 10.37 1.75
N ILE A 110 -0.70 9.99 2.49
CA ILE A 110 -1.77 9.13 1.99
C ILE A 110 -3.04 9.97 1.77
N GLY A 111 -3.37 10.20 0.50
CA GLY A 111 -4.30 11.26 0.13
C GLY A 111 -3.78 12.60 0.64
N THR A 112 -4.49 13.21 1.59
CA THR A 112 -4.09 14.50 2.20
C THR A 112 -3.48 14.33 3.59
N GLN A 113 -3.47 13.11 4.14
CA GLN A 113 -2.95 12.84 5.47
C GLN A 113 -1.44 12.68 5.45
N CYS A 114 -0.73 13.53 6.19
CA CYS A 114 0.71 13.42 6.40
C CYS A 114 1.05 12.17 7.21
N LEU A 115 2.14 11.50 6.84
CA LEU A 115 2.69 10.33 7.51
C LEU A 115 4.02 10.69 8.18
N GLY A 116 3.96 11.10 9.44
CA GLY A 116 5.14 11.43 10.24
C GLY A 116 5.76 10.20 10.92
N SER A 117 6.59 10.47 11.91
CA SER A 117 7.37 9.44 12.62
C SER A 117 6.50 8.48 13.45
N ALA A 118 5.38 8.96 13.98
CA ALA A 118 4.46 8.18 14.80
C ALA A 118 3.26 7.62 14.01
N GLU A 119 3.15 7.94 12.72
CA GLU A 119 2.01 7.52 11.91
C GLU A 119 2.35 6.33 11.00
N ILE A 120 1.33 5.56 10.69
CA ILE A 120 1.31 4.55 9.63
C ILE A 120 0.09 4.77 8.73
N ALA A 121 0.25 4.47 7.44
CA ALA A 121 -0.89 4.43 6.53
C ALA A 121 -1.65 3.10 6.67
N THR A 122 -2.94 3.10 6.37
CA THR A 122 -3.73 1.88 6.22
C THR A 122 -4.83 2.04 5.18
N ARG A 123 -5.10 0.97 4.44
CA ARG A 123 -6.20 0.91 3.46
C ARG A 123 -6.80 -0.49 3.39
N PRO A 124 -8.13 -0.60 3.33
CA PRO A 124 -8.76 -1.85 2.94
C PRO A 124 -8.45 -2.15 1.47
N GLY A 125 -8.15 -3.41 1.17
CA GLY A 125 -7.97 -3.90 -0.19
C GLY A 125 -9.25 -3.78 -1.03
N GLY A 126 -9.09 -3.73 -2.35
CA GLY A 126 -10.18 -3.46 -3.28
C GLY A 126 -10.63 -1.98 -3.32
N THR A 127 -9.93 -1.09 -2.60
CA THR A 127 -10.17 0.35 -2.60
C THR A 127 -8.95 1.08 -3.13
N GLU A 128 -9.12 1.86 -4.18
CA GLU A 128 -8.06 2.68 -4.75
C GLU A 128 -7.66 3.81 -3.77
N PHE A 129 -6.37 4.09 -3.69
CA PHE A 129 -5.84 5.20 -2.91
C PHE A 129 -4.62 5.83 -3.56
N GLU A 130 -4.32 7.03 -3.15
CA GLU A 130 -3.13 7.77 -3.58
C GLU A 130 -2.12 7.86 -2.44
N LEU A 131 -0.86 7.55 -2.76
CA LEU A 131 0.30 7.75 -1.89
C LEU A 131 1.25 8.72 -2.59
N SER A 132 1.68 9.76 -1.89
CA SER A 132 2.70 10.69 -2.37
C SER A 132 3.94 10.58 -1.50
N THR A 133 5.07 10.34 -2.14
CA THR A 133 6.36 10.15 -1.48
C THR A 133 7.36 11.20 -1.94
N PRO A 134 8.21 11.74 -1.05
CA PRO A 134 9.29 12.63 -1.42
C PRO A 134 10.46 11.89 -2.10
N ASP A 135 11.52 12.63 -2.43
CA ASP A 135 12.79 12.03 -2.88
C ASP A 135 13.42 11.19 -1.76
N ASP A 136 14.21 10.19 -2.14
CA ASP A 136 14.94 9.30 -1.21
C ASP A 136 14.04 8.64 -0.15
N TYR A 137 12.90 8.13 -0.57
CA TYR A 137 11.89 7.60 0.34
C TYR A 137 11.96 6.08 0.48
N THR A 138 11.85 5.61 1.71
CA THR A 138 11.70 4.19 2.02
C THR A 138 10.44 3.92 2.82
N ILE A 139 9.65 2.97 2.36
CA ILE A 139 8.46 2.49 3.06
C ILE A 139 8.50 0.98 3.20
N LEU A 140 8.07 0.46 4.35
CA LEU A 140 7.70 -0.95 4.48
C LEU A 140 6.21 -1.08 4.23
N GLY A 141 5.83 -2.06 3.44
CA GLY A 141 4.45 -2.45 3.24
C GLY A 141 4.19 -3.82 3.83
N ILE A 142 3.06 -3.95 4.51
CA ILE A 142 2.53 -5.22 4.99
C ILE A 142 1.10 -5.33 4.50
N VAL A 143 0.73 -6.46 3.92
CA VAL A 143 -0.66 -6.76 3.58
C VAL A 143 -1.06 -8.04 4.31
N LEU A 144 -2.18 -7.98 5.01
CA LEU A 144 -2.79 -9.11 5.71
C LEU A 144 -4.18 -9.35 5.14
N SER A 145 -4.52 -10.60 4.82
CA SER A 145 -5.93 -10.91 4.50
C SER A 145 -6.82 -10.65 5.71
N GLU A 146 -8.08 -10.27 5.46
CA GLU A 146 -9.07 -10.09 6.53
C GLU A 146 -9.28 -11.40 7.32
N GLU A 147 -9.11 -12.53 6.63
CA GLU A 147 -9.18 -13.86 7.24
C GLU A 147 -8.05 -14.08 8.26
N VAL A 148 -6.82 -13.67 7.94
CA VAL A 148 -5.68 -13.75 8.89
C VAL A 148 -5.96 -12.90 10.13
N ILE A 149 -6.49 -11.69 9.96
CA ILE A 149 -6.81 -10.81 11.09
C ILE A 149 -7.92 -11.39 11.96
N THR A 150 -8.92 -12.04 11.38
CA THR A 150 -10.07 -12.60 12.11
C THR A 150 -9.81 -13.98 12.72
N ARG A 151 -9.12 -14.86 12.00
CA ARG A 151 -8.85 -16.26 12.47
C ARG A 151 -7.75 -16.32 13.52
N GLN A 152 -6.76 -15.45 13.41
CA GLN A 152 -5.68 -15.41 14.40
C GLN A 152 -5.99 -14.39 15.51
N ALA A 153 -7.22 -14.42 16.02
CA ALA A 153 -7.67 -13.59 17.14
C ALA A 153 -6.74 -13.62 18.37
N ASN A 154 -5.84 -14.59 18.42
CA ASN A 154 -4.86 -14.72 19.51
C ASN A 154 -3.78 -13.61 19.52
N PHE A 155 -3.60 -12.86 18.41
CA PHE A 155 -2.67 -11.74 18.39
C PHE A 155 -3.35 -10.38 18.63
N LEU A 156 -4.68 -10.33 18.55
CA LEU A 156 -5.50 -9.17 18.89
C LEU A 156 -6.43 -9.51 20.05
N HIS A 157 -6.44 -8.68 21.08
CA HIS A 157 -7.40 -8.81 22.19
C HIS A 157 -8.76 -8.21 21.82
N THR A 158 -8.77 -7.21 20.92
CA THR A 158 -9.97 -6.48 20.49
C THR A 158 -10.08 -6.43 18.95
N PRO A 159 -10.25 -7.58 18.27
CA PRO A 159 -10.22 -7.64 16.81
C PRO A 159 -11.33 -6.80 16.15
N GLU A 160 -12.52 -6.71 16.73
CA GLU A 160 -13.62 -5.91 16.18
C GLU A 160 -13.29 -4.41 16.19
N ARG A 161 -12.68 -3.92 17.28
CA ARG A 161 -12.21 -2.52 17.38
C ARG A 161 -11.16 -2.23 16.33
N VAL A 162 -10.17 -3.12 16.18
CA VAL A 162 -9.10 -2.96 15.19
C VAL A 162 -9.66 -2.96 13.78
N LEU A 163 -10.50 -3.92 13.42
CA LEU A 163 -11.14 -4.00 12.10
C LEU A 163 -12.00 -2.76 11.81
N HIS A 164 -12.78 -2.28 12.80
CA HIS A 164 -13.56 -1.07 12.64
C HIS A 164 -12.65 0.14 12.35
N MET A 165 -11.55 0.27 13.06
CA MET A 165 -10.57 1.33 12.87
C MET A 165 -9.93 1.24 11.46
N LEU A 166 -9.48 0.06 11.03
CA LEU A 166 -8.86 -0.18 9.72
C LEU A 166 -9.80 0.12 8.54
N ARG A 167 -11.11 -0.13 8.70
CA ARG A 167 -12.10 0.18 7.65
C ARG A 167 -12.42 1.66 7.53
N ASN A 168 -12.22 2.45 8.59
CA ASN A 168 -12.69 3.84 8.65
C ASN A 168 -11.55 4.87 8.64
N GLN A 169 -10.31 4.46 8.88
CA GLN A 169 -9.15 5.35 8.94
C GLN A 169 -8.22 5.14 7.75
N SER A 170 -7.52 6.20 7.37
CA SER A 170 -6.48 6.13 6.33
C SER A 170 -5.06 6.16 6.89
N ALA A 171 -4.94 6.62 8.13
CA ALA A 171 -3.70 6.62 8.87
C ALA A 171 -4.01 6.44 10.38
N LEU A 172 -3.08 5.88 11.08
CA LEU A 172 -3.16 5.60 12.50
C LEU A 172 -1.92 6.16 13.20
N GLU A 173 -2.13 6.72 14.38
CA GLU A 173 -1.05 7.02 15.31
C GLU A 173 -0.68 5.74 16.08
N VAL A 174 0.62 5.41 16.12
CA VAL A 174 1.15 4.21 16.76
C VAL A 174 2.30 4.58 17.71
N LYS A 175 2.54 3.73 18.70
CA LYS A 175 3.72 3.93 19.56
C LYS A 175 5.00 3.71 18.77
N GLU A 176 5.90 4.69 18.83
CA GLU A 176 7.18 4.69 18.11
C GLU A 176 8.00 3.42 18.39
N GLN A 177 8.01 2.95 19.64
CA GLN A 177 8.72 1.72 20.00
C GLN A 177 8.22 0.48 19.27
N HIS A 178 6.89 0.33 19.06
CA HIS A 178 6.30 -0.80 18.35
C HIS A 178 6.55 -0.68 16.84
N LYS A 179 6.40 0.53 16.28
CA LYS A 179 6.76 0.83 14.90
C LYS A 179 8.23 0.50 14.62
N ALA A 180 9.15 0.94 15.48
CA ALA A 180 10.58 0.68 15.34
C ALA A 180 10.94 -0.80 15.51
N ALA A 181 10.25 -1.54 16.39
CA ALA A 181 10.45 -2.98 16.56
C ALA A 181 9.99 -3.75 15.32
N LEU A 182 8.79 -3.43 14.79
CA LEU A 182 8.25 -4.02 13.57
C LEU A 182 9.14 -3.70 12.36
N TRP A 183 9.61 -2.45 12.26
CA TRP A 183 10.52 -2.02 11.20
C TRP A 183 11.78 -2.89 11.16
N ARG A 184 12.46 -3.02 12.30
CA ARG A 184 13.68 -3.85 12.43
C ARG A 184 13.41 -5.31 12.10
N PHE A 185 12.31 -5.86 12.59
CA PHE A 185 11.91 -7.25 12.32
C PHE A 185 11.73 -7.51 10.82
N VAL A 186 10.93 -6.66 10.13
CA VAL A 186 10.68 -6.83 8.70
C VAL A 186 11.96 -6.63 7.88
N GLN A 187 12.76 -5.61 8.17
CA GLN A 187 14.04 -5.42 7.48
C GLN A 187 14.97 -6.62 7.64
N GLN A 188 15.08 -7.16 8.86
CA GLN A 188 15.92 -8.32 9.10
C GLN A 188 15.39 -9.58 8.39
N ALA A 189 14.08 -9.78 8.37
CA ALA A 189 13.44 -10.87 7.65
C ALA A 189 13.73 -10.78 6.15
N LEU A 190 13.47 -9.61 5.55
CA LEU A 190 13.75 -9.36 4.13
C LEU A 190 15.23 -9.62 3.80
N ALA A 191 16.16 -9.09 4.58
CA ALA A 191 17.60 -9.30 4.37
C ALA A 191 18.02 -10.77 4.51
N THR A 192 17.52 -11.46 5.55
CA THR A 192 17.86 -12.86 5.81
C THR A 192 17.39 -13.78 4.69
N PHE A 193 16.12 -13.65 4.30
CA PHE A 193 15.53 -14.54 3.29
C PHE A 193 15.86 -14.15 1.86
N SER A 194 16.28 -12.90 1.59
CA SER A 194 16.90 -12.57 0.32
C SER A 194 18.29 -13.18 0.16
N ALA A 195 19.02 -13.36 1.26
CA ALA A 195 20.33 -14.03 1.25
C ALA A 195 20.22 -15.56 1.16
N ASP A 196 19.16 -16.15 1.72
CA ASP A 196 18.88 -17.60 1.70
C ASP A 196 17.37 -17.86 1.48
N PRO A 197 16.88 -17.74 0.25
CA PRO A 197 15.46 -17.95 -0.08
C PRO A 197 15.00 -19.40 0.15
N GLU A 198 15.91 -20.36 0.03
CA GLU A 198 15.58 -21.79 0.19
C GLU A 198 15.07 -22.11 1.62
N THR A 199 15.54 -21.37 2.60
CA THR A 199 15.07 -21.54 3.99
C THR A 199 13.57 -21.28 4.13
N LEU A 200 12.96 -20.39 3.32
CA LEU A 200 11.52 -20.17 3.29
C LEU A 200 10.71 -21.31 2.65
N GLN A 201 11.36 -22.24 1.94
CA GLN A 201 10.67 -23.44 1.43
C GLN A 201 10.21 -24.37 2.58
N ARG A 202 10.79 -24.22 3.77
CA ARG A 202 10.42 -25.01 4.96
C ARG A 202 9.12 -24.49 5.58
N PRO A 203 8.03 -25.29 5.65
CA PRO A 203 6.74 -24.83 6.18
C PRO A 203 6.82 -24.30 7.63
N ALA A 204 7.68 -24.89 8.45
CA ALA A 204 7.88 -24.44 9.83
C ALA A 204 8.49 -23.03 9.91
N VAL A 205 9.41 -22.69 8.99
CA VAL A 205 10.03 -21.37 8.92
C VAL A 205 9.00 -20.32 8.46
N ARG A 206 8.22 -20.62 7.42
CA ARG A 206 7.15 -19.75 6.96
C ARG A 206 6.14 -19.47 8.07
N LYS A 207 5.71 -20.53 8.77
CA LYS A 207 4.79 -20.38 9.90
C LYS A 207 5.38 -19.51 11.00
N MET A 208 6.62 -19.78 11.42
CA MET A 208 7.30 -18.99 12.44
C MET A 208 7.43 -17.51 12.05
N LEU A 209 7.79 -17.23 10.79
CA LEU A 209 7.92 -15.87 10.29
C LEU A 209 6.57 -15.14 10.33
N GLY A 210 5.50 -15.80 9.83
CA GLY A 210 4.14 -15.27 9.88
C GLY A 210 3.65 -15.02 11.31
N ASP A 211 3.81 -15.99 12.22
CA ASP A 211 3.38 -15.86 13.61
C ASP A 211 4.10 -14.68 14.32
N ASN A 212 5.41 -14.52 14.11
CA ASN A 212 6.17 -13.41 14.70
C ASN A 212 5.77 -12.05 14.10
N LEU A 213 5.50 -11.99 12.79
CA LEU A 213 4.99 -10.78 12.16
C LEU A 213 3.64 -10.37 12.76
N LEU A 214 2.72 -11.35 12.88
CA LEU A 214 1.38 -11.10 13.42
C LEU A 214 1.44 -10.67 14.88
N LEU A 215 2.33 -11.24 15.68
CA LEU A 215 2.55 -10.79 17.06
C LEU A 215 3.02 -9.33 17.10
N ALA A 216 4.02 -8.97 16.28
CA ALA A 216 4.52 -7.60 16.23
C ALA A 216 3.46 -6.61 15.72
N MET A 217 2.66 -7.00 14.72
CA MET A 217 1.52 -6.23 14.22
C MET A 217 0.44 -6.07 15.30
N GLY A 218 0.12 -7.13 16.02
CA GLY A 218 -0.86 -7.11 17.12
C GLY A 218 -0.47 -6.11 18.20
N MET A 219 0.78 -6.16 18.67
CA MET A 219 1.29 -5.19 19.66
C MET A 219 1.17 -3.73 19.19
N MET A 220 1.39 -3.47 17.90
CA MET A 220 1.27 -2.14 17.34
C MET A 220 -0.20 -1.71 17.21
N LEU A 221 -1.07 -2.58 16.68
CA LEU A 221 -2.46 -2.25 16.35
C LEU A 221 -3.38 -2.16 17.58
N GLU A 222 -3.12 -2.95 18.64
CA GLU A 222 -3.89 -2.87 19.89
C GLU A 222 -3.80 -1.50 20.57
N GLU A 223 -2.66 -0.87 20.45
CA GLU A 223 -2.41 0.44 21.05
C GLU A 223 -2.57 1.60 20.05
N ALA A 224 -2.83 1.29 18.78
CA ALA A 224 -3.03 2.30 17.74
C ALA A 224 -4.27 3.16 18.01
N GLN A 225 -4.17 4.43 17.64
CA GLN A 225 -5.25 5.40 17.76
C GLN A 225 -5.61 5.99 16.40
N PRO A 226 -6.90 6.28 16.16
CA PRO A 226 -7.28 7.04 14.97
C PRO A 226 -6.72 8.45 15.04
N ILE A 227 -6.21 8.93 13.90
CA ILE A 227 -5.78 10.33 13.80
C ILE A 227 -7.04 11.19 13.63
N ILE A 228 -7.43 11.90 14.68
CA ILE A 228 -8.57 12.83 14.66
C ILE A 228 -8.02 14.22 14.40
N THR A 229 -8.05 14.66 13.15
CA THR A 229 -7.78 16.05 12.80
C THR A 229 -9.10 16.77 12.47
N ALA A 230 -9.20 18.07 12.76
CA ALA A 230 -10.33 18.88 12.29
C ALA A 230 -10.49 18.81 10.76
N GLU A 231 -9.40 18.60 10.05
CA GLU A 231 -9.36 18.34 8.62
C GLU A 231 -9.97 16.98 8.23
N SER A 232 -9.86 15.95 9.07
CA SER A 232 -10.39 14.61 8.75
C SER A 232 -11.92 14.62 8.55
N ILE A 233 -12.64 15.49 9.22
CA ILE A 233 -14.09 15.67 9.07
C ILE A 233 -14.39 16.38 7.74
N SER A 234 -13.61 17.40 7.38
CA SER A 234 -13.68 18.12 6.10
C SER A 234 -13.31 17.19 4.94
N HIS A 235 -12.30 16.35 5.10
CA HIS A 235 -11.81 15.43 4.06
C HIS A 235 -12.78 14.31 3.69
N GLN A 236 -13.64 13.84 4.59
CA GLN A 236 -14.71 12.92 4.20
C GLN A 236 -15.70 13.58 3.22
N GLY A 237 -15.98 14.87 3.41
CA GLY A 237 -16.74 15.66 2.46
C GLY A 237 -16.05 15.78 1.10
N TYR A 238 -14.77 16.14 1.10
CA TYR A 238 -13.97 16.22 -0.13
C TYR A 238 -13.82 14.89 -0.86
N ARG A 239 -13.62 13.78 -0.16
CA ARG A 239 -13.58 12.45 -0.79
C ARG A 239 -14.88 12.09 -1.48
N ARG A 240 -16.03 12.37 -0.83
CA ARG A 240 -17.34 12.15 -1.44
C ARG A 240 -17.55 13.04 -2.67
N LEU A 241 -17.09 14.28 -2.59
CA LEU A 241 -17.16 15.23 -3.70
C LEU A 241 -16.29 14.77 -4.87
N LEU A 242 -15.05 14.37 -4.62
CA LEU A 242 -14.13 13.84 -5.65
C LEU A 242 -14.63 12.54 -6.26
N ALA A 243 -15.18 11.62 -5.45
CA ALA A 243 -15.76 10.39 -5.94
C ALA A 243 -16.96 10.66 -6.87
N ARG A 244 -17.84 11.59 -6.50
CA ARG A 244 -18.97 12.05 -7.35
C ARG A 244 -18.48 12.74 -8.63
N ALA A 245 -17.46 13.60 -8.52
CA ALA A 245 -16.86 14.24 -9.69
C ALA A 245 -16.30 13.21 -10.67
N ARG A 246 -15.55 12.23 -10.17
CA ARG A 246 -14.98 11.15 -10.97
C ARG A 246 -16.07 10.29 -11.63
N GLU A 247 -17.08 9.91 -10.88
CA GLU A 247 -18.22 9.13 -11.39
C GLU A 247 -18.92 9.90 -12.53
N TYR A 248 -19.20 11.18 -12.32
CA TYR A 248 -19.81 12.04 -13.35
C TYR A 248 -18.94 12.15 -14.62
N VAL A 249 -17.63 12.33 -14.47
CA VAL A 249 -16.70 12.37 -15.62
C VAL A 249 -16.71 11.03 -16.37
N LEU A 250 -16.65 9.91 -15.66
CA LEU A 250 -16.63 8.57 -16.27
C LEU A 250 -17.95 8.23 -16.96
N GLU A 251 -19.09 8.70 -16.45
CA GLU A 251 -20.40 8.52 -17.08
C GLU A 251 -20.59 9.37 -18.33
N ASN A 252 -19.84 10.47 -18.47
CA ASN A 252 -19.98 11.43 -19.54
C ASN A 252 -18.72 11.56 -20.44
N MET A 253 -17.88 10.53 -20.49
CA MET A 253 -16.63 10.53 -21.26
C MET A 253 -16.79 10.78 -22.77
N SER A 254 -17.99 10.61 -23.33
CA SER A 254 -18.29 10.84 -24.74
C SER A 254 -18.61 12.31 -25.07
N GLU A 255 -18.77 13.16 -24.07
CA GLU A 255 -19.12 14.57 -24.25
C GLU A 255 -18.02 15.48 -23.68
N PRO A 256 -17.77 16.65 -24.30
CA PRO A 256 -16.82 17.61 -23.77
C PRO A 256 -17.37 18.22 -22.47
N LEU A 257 -16.79 17.83 -21.33
CA LEU A 257 -17.16 18.34 -20.01
C LEU A 257 -16.40 19.63 -19.69
N THR A 258 -17.10 20.59 -19.11
CA THR A 258 -16.50 21.81 -18.57
C THR A 258 -16.42 21.78 -17.05
N VAL A 259 -15.55 22.61 -16.46
CA VAL A 259 -15.50 22.79 -14.99
C VAL A 259 -16.83 23.28 -14.45
N LEU A 260 -17.58 24.07 -15.24
CA LEU A 260 -18.89 24.56 -14.85
C LEU A 260 -19.93 23.44 -14.72
N ASP A 261 -19.89 22.44 -15.63
CA ASP A 261 -20.76 21.27 -15.56
C ASP A 261 -20.50 20.46 -14.29
N LEU A 262 -19.23 20.26 -13.94
CA LEU A 262 -18.83 19.63 -12.68
C LEU A 262 -19.32 20.43 -11.47
N CYS A 263 -19.15 21.73 -11.45
CA CYS A 263 -19.63 22.58 -10.35
C CYS A 263 -21.15 22.48 -10.18
N ASN A 264 -21.91 22.52 -11.28
CA ASN A 264 -23.37 22.43 -11.24
C ASN A 264 -23.88 21.07 -10.73
N GLN A 265 -23.14 19.99 -11.01
CA GLN A 265 -23.52 18.64 -10.60
C GLN A 265 -23.13 18.31 -9.17
N LEU A 266 -22.13 18.99 -8.61
CA LEU A 266 -21.57 18.72 -7.30
C LEU A 266 -22.18 19.57 -6.17
N HIS A 267 -22.90 20.61 -6.52
CA HIS A 267 -23.76 21.40 -5.62
C HIS A 267 -25.14 20.74 -5.51
#